data_d9c5ac67841fbf544a2071952a95eb18
#
_entry.id   d9c5ac67841fbf544a2071952a95eb18
#
_cell.length_a   1.000
_cell.length_b   1.000
_cell.length_c   1.000
_cell.angle_alpha   90.00
_cell.angle_beta   90.00
_cell.angle_gamma   90.00
#
_symmetry.space_group_name_H-M   'P 1'
#
loop_
_entity.id
_entity.type
_entity.pdbx_description
1 polymer ?
#
loop_
_entity_poly.entity_id
_entity_poly.type
_entity_poly.pdbx_seq_one_letter_code
_entity_poly.pdbx_strand_id
1 'polypeptide(L)'
;MKKEIMKDPFFLSQKASPANPITDRQVIIDLQDTLRANRDRCVGLAANMIGSHKAIIIVAAGPFDIVMVNPVITKKSQPYQTEEGCLSHTGMKSTTRYEKIEVRYQDAMGKTHTGTFTEFTAQVIQHEIDHLQGILI
;
A
#
# COMPACT_ATOMS: atom_id res chain seq x y z
N MET A 1 -11.37 1.81 12.70
CA MET A 1 -12.36 2.86 12.34
C MET A 1 -12.13 3.32 10.91
N LYS A 2 -13.19 3.42 10.13
CA LYS A 2 -13.10 3.95 8.78
C LYS A 2 -12.59 5.40 8.82
N LYS A 3 -11.61 5.72 7.97
CA LYS A 3 -11.03 7.05 7.85
C LYS A 3 -11.38 7.68 6.51
N GLU A 4 -11.43 9.00 6.47
CA GLU A 4 -11.54 9.72 5.21
C GLU A 4 -10.22 9.65 4.46
N ILE A 5 -10.31 9.59 3.11
CA ILE A 5 -9.12 9.53 2.28
C ILE A 5 -8.40 10.87 2.30
N MET A 6 -7.12 10.83 2.69
CA MET A 6 -6.24 12.00 2.70
C MET A 6 -5.96 12.45 1.27
N LYS A 7 -6.10 13.74 1.00
CA LYS A 7 -5.90 14.31 -0.32
C LYS A 7 -4.89 15.47 -0.35
N ASP A 8 -4.33 15.83 0.79
CA ASP A 8 -3.33 16.90 0.87
C ASP A 8 -2.01 16.43 0.24
N PRO A 9 -1.58 17.04 -0.89
CA PRO A 9 -0.34 16.61 -1.56
C PRO A 9 0.90 16.77 -0.69
N PHE A 10 0.96 17.77 0.17
CA PHE A 10 2.10 17.94 1.07
C PHE A 10 2.21 16.77 2.05
N PHE A 11 1.09 16.38 2.66
CA PHE A 11 1.07 15.22 3.56
C PHE A 11 1.49 13.94 2.83
N LEU A 12 0.94 13.72 1.64
CA LEU A 12 1.18 12.50 0.85
C LEU A 12 2.59 12.43 0.27
N SER A 13 3.28 13.56 0.15
CA SER A 13 4.66 13.61 -0.37
C SER A 13 5.71 13.25 0.66
N GLN A 14 5.33 13.03 1.91
CA GLN A 14 6.28 12.71 2.97
C GLN A 14 6.53 11.22 3.05
N LYS A 15 7.81 10.86 3.24
CA LYS A 15 8.22 9.48 3.36
C LYS A 15 7.72 8.89 4.70
N ALA A 16 7.22 7.66 4.67
CA ALA A 16 6.77 6.97 5.86
C ALA A 16 7.93 6.60 6.78
N SER A 17 7.65 6.56 8.08
CA SER A 17 8.59 6.08 9.09
C SER A 17 8.31 4.61 9.42
N PRO A 18 9.29 3.87 9.97
CA PRO A 18 9.09 2.48 10.35
C PRO A 18 7.92 2.32 11.31
N ALA A 19 7.18 1.24 11.15
CA ALA A 19 6.02 0.91 11.96
C ALA A 19 6.31 -0.30 12.86
N ASN A 20 5.55 -0.39 13.95
CA ASN A 20 5.56 -1.54 14.84
C ASN A 20 4.17 -2.17 14.82
N PRO A 21 4.03 -3.47 14.44
CA PRO A 21 2.71 -4.09 14.31
C PRO A 21 1.89 -4.07 15.60
N ILE A 22 2.54 -4.05 16.74
CA ILE A 22 1.85 -4.07 18.05
C ILE A 22 1.41 -2.67 18.45
N THR A 23 2.34 -1.71 18.48
CA THR A 23 2.02 -0.34 18.94
C THR A 23 1.23 0.43 17.89
N ASP A 24 1.36 0.11 16.61
CA ASP A 24 0.63 0.75 15.51
C ASP A 24 -0.60 -0.07 15.06
N ARG A 25 -1.07 -0.97 15.91
CA ARG A 25 -2.21 -1.85 15.59
C ARG A 25 -3.46 -1.08 15.17
N GLN A 26 -3.71 0.08 15.76
CA GLN A 26 -4.88 0.88 15.39
C GLN A 26 -4.82 1.33 13.93
N VAL A 27 -3.63 1.64 13.41
CA VAL A 27 -3.45 2.00 11.99
C VAL A 27 -3.85 0.82 11.12
N ILE A 28 -3.46 -0.40 11.49
CA ILE A 28 -3.82 -1.61 10.74
C ILE A 28 -5.35 -1.79 10.72
N ILE A 29 -5.99 -1.63 11.86
CA ILE A 29 -7.46 -1.75 11.97
C ILE A 29 -8.14 -0.69 11.11
N ASP A 30 -7.67 0.55 11.16
CA ASP A 30 -8.23 1.64 10.39
C ASP A 30 -8.07 1.42 8.88
N LEU A 31 -6.93 0.85 8.45
CA LEU A 31 -6.71 0.47 7.05
C LEU A 31 -7.69 -0.62 6.61
N GLN A 32 -7.89 -1.64 7.44
CA GLN A 32 -8.84 -2.72 7.15
C GLN A 32 -10.27 -2.18 7.00
N ASP A 33 -10.69 -1.33 7.92
CA ASP A 33 -12.03 -0.75 7.91
C ASP A 33 -12.24 0.19 6.72
N THR A 34 -11.22 0.99 6.39
CA THR A 34 -11.29 1.95 5.28
C THR A 34 -11.29 1.23 3.93
N LEU A 35 -10.49 0.17 3.78
CA LEU A 35 -10.49 -0.65 2.56
C LEU A 35 -11.86 -1.29 2.37
N ARG A 36 -12.42 -1.86 3.43
CA ARG A 36 -13.75 -2.48 3.37
C ARG A 36 -14.82 -1.48 2.93
N ALA A 37 -14.76 -0.26 3.44
CA ALA A 37 -15.73 0.79 3.11
C ALA A 37 -15.60 1.30 1.67
N ASN A 38 -14.43 1.11 1.03
CA ASN A 38 -14.14 1.57 -0.33
C ASN A 38 -13.91 0.42 -1.31
N ARG A 39 -14.33 -0.79 -0.97
CA ARG A 39 -14.02 -2.00 -1.74
C ARG A 39 -14.57 -1.97 -3.16
N ASP A 40 -15.62 -1.22 -3.42
CA ASP A 40 -16.21 -1.06 -4.74
C ASP A 40 -15.35 -0.25 -5.71
N ARG A 41 -14.36 0.49 -5.21
CA ARG A 41 -13.51 1.39 -6.01
C ARG A 41 -12.04 1.40 -5.60
N CYS A 42 -11.64 0.51 -4.69
CA CYS A 42 -10.28 0.52 -4.13
C CYS A 42 -9.81 -0.90 -3.85
N VAL A 43 -8.59 -1.20 -4.26
CA VAL A 43 -7.98 -2.53 -4.09
C VAL A 43 -6.75 -2.50 -3.19
N GLY A 44 -6.36 -1.34 -2.70
CA GLY A 44 -5.22 -1.19 -1.80
C GLY A 44 -5.17 0.20 -1.19
N LEU A 45 -4.51 0.31 -0.04
CA LEU A 45 -4.31 1.57 0.68
C LEU A 45 -2.96 1.56 1.35
N ALA A 46 -2.31 2.72 1.39
CA ALA A 46 -1.15 2.98 2.23
C ALA A 46 -1.59 3.83 3.43
N ALA A 47 -0.85 3.74 4.53
CA ALA A 47 -1.24 4.44 5.76
C ALA A 47 -1.31 5.95 5.61
N ASN A 48 -0.50 6.56 4.73
CA ASN A 48 -0.58 8.01 4.51
C ASN A 48 -1.92 8.43 3.86
N MET A 49 -2.59 7.51 3.17
CA MET A 49 -3.92 7.79 2.60
C MET A 49 -5.01 7.91 3.67
N ILE A 50 -4.75 7.50 4.89
CA ILE A 50 -5.66 7.65 6.03
C ILE A 50 -5.10 8.53 7.14
N GLY A 51 -4.08 9.32 6.83
CA GLY A 51 -3.54 10.32 7.74
C GLY A 51 -2.46 9.82 8.70
N SER A 52 -1.78 8.71 8.39
CA SER A 52 -0.70 8.16 9.20
C SER A 52 0.59 8.08 8.39
N HIS A 53 1.74 8.48 8.97
CA HIS A 53 3.05 8.38 8.32
C HIS A 53 3.78 7.07 8.66
N LYS A 54 3.06 6.03 9.05
CA LYS A 54 3.67 4.74 9.36
C LYS A 54 3.76 3.87 8.10
N ALA A 55 4.82 3.06 8.01
CA ALA A 55 5.07 2.23 6.83
C ALA A 55 4.20 0.96 6.88
N ILE A 56 2.92 1.11 6.58
CA ILE A 56 1.94 0.02 6.55
C ILE A 56 1.08 0.17 5.29
N ILE A 57 0.89 -0.93 4.59
CA ILE A 57 -0.06 -1.00 3.46
C ILE A 57 -1.03 -2.16 3.66
N ILE A 58 -2.16 -2.10 2.96
CA ILE A 58 -3.11 -3.21 2.86
C ILE A 58 -3.48 -3.39 1.39
N VAL A 59 -3.56 -4.64 0.96
CA VAL A 59 -3.84 -4.99 -0.44
C VAL A 59 -4.91 -6.07 -0.48
N ALA A 60 -5.92 -5.89 -1.31
CA ALA A 60 -6.91 -6.92 -1.58
C ALA A 60 -6.31 -7.94 -2.55
N ALA A 61 -6.25 -9.21 -2.12
CA ALA A 61 -5.67 -10.30 -2.91
C ALA A 61 -6.68 -11.45 -3.01
N GLY A 62 -7.71 -11.25 -3.83
CA GLY A 62 -8.81 -12.21 -3.94
C GLY A 62 -9.71 -12.19 -2.71
N PRO A 63 -9.97 -13.34 -2.07
CA PRO A 63 -10.86 -13.39 -0.89
C PRO A 63 -10.21 -12.88 0.39
N PHE A 64 -8.90 -12.60 0.38
CA PHE A 64 -8.15 -12.15 1.56
C PHE A 64 -7.55 -10.78 1.34
N ASP A 65 -7.39 -10.04 2.43
CA ASP A 65 -6.63 -8.80 2.43
C ASP A 65 -5.26 -9.08 3.07
N ILE A 66 -4.20 -8.59 2.43
CA ILE A 66 -2.85 -8.76 2.93
C ILE A 66 -2.41 -7.46 3.58
N VAL A 67 -2.09 -7.51 4.88
CA VAL A 67 -1.47 -6.41 5.62
C VAL A 67 0.04 -6.57 5.54
N MET A 68 0.74 -5.51 5.13
CA MET A 68 2.19 -5.51 5.07
C MET A 68 2.74 -4.35 5.89
N VAL A 69 3.47 -4.69 6.96
CA VAL A 69 4.14 -3.72 7.82
C VAL A 69 5.62 -3.67 7.41
N ASN A 70 6.14 -2.48 7.19
CA ASN A 70 7.51 -2.24 6.74
C ASN A 70 7.86 -3.03 5.47
N PRO A 71 7.04 -2.95 4.40
CA PRO A 71 7.30 -3.73 3.20
C PRO A 71 8.53 -3.21 2.45
N VAL A 72 9.34 -4.15 1.95
CA VAL A 72 10.52 -3.85 1.14
C VAL A 72 10.51 -4.77 -0.08
N ILE A 73 10.60 -4.18 -1.28
CA ILE A 73 10.76 -4.96 -2.51
C ILE A 73 12.21 -5.36 -2.60
N THR A 74 12.47 -6.68 -2.53
CA THR A 74 13.83 -7.23 -2.54
C THR A 74 14.27 -7.67 -3.93
N LYS A 75 13.31 -8.02 -4.80
CA LYS A 75 13.57 -8.39 -6.20
C LYS A 75 12.42 -7.91 -7.07
N LYS A 76 12.74 -7.54 -8.31
CA LYS A 76 11.75 -7.15 -9.32
C LYS A 76 12.24 -7.51 -10.70
N SER A 77 11.31 -7.90 -11.59
CA SER A 77 11.64 -8.29 -12.97
C SER A 77 10.48 -8.01 -13.90
N GLN A 78 10.77 -7.95 -15.21
CA GLN A 78 9.80 -7.77 -16.28
C GLN A 78 9.06 -6.41 -16.19
N PRO A 79 9.79 -5.29 -16.43
CA PRO A 79 9.18 -3.96 -16.36
C PRO A 79 8.19 -3.73 -17.50
N TYR A 80 7.14 -2.95 -17.22
CA TYR A 80 6.17 -2.50 -18.20
C TYR A 80 5.65 -1.11 -17.84
N GLN A 81 5.14 -0.40 -18.84
CA GLN A 81 4.53 0.92 -18.65
C GLN A 81 3.03 0.77 -18.49
N THR A 82 2.46 1.53 -17.57
CA THR A 82 1.01 1.51 -17.32
C THR A 82 0.55 2.86 -16.78
N GLU A 83 -0.77 3.04 -16.75
CA GLU A 83 -1.38 4.21 -16.13
C GLU A 83 -2.21 3.76 -14.93
N GLU A 84 -2.15 4.54 -13.84
CA GLU A 84 -2.82 4.21 -12.59
C GLU A 84 -3.56 5.41 -12.01
N GLY A 85 -4.69 5.13 -11.36
CA GLY A 85 -5.43 6.11 -10.58
C GLY A 85 -5.36 5.79 -9.09
N CYS A 86 -5.71 6.78 -8.27
CA CYS A 86 -5.72 6.63 -6.82
C CYS A 86 -6.84 7.46 -6.22
N LEU A 87 -7.41 7.01 -5.09
CA LEU A 87 -8.45 7.76 -4.37
C LEU A 87 -7.95 9.10 -3.85
N SER A 88 -6.64 9.24 -3.62
CA SER A 88 -6.04 10.45 -3.03
C SER A 88 -5.83 11.58 -4.03
N HIS A 89 -6.00 11.36 -5.32
CA HIS A 89 -5.88 12.42 -6.33
C HIS A 89 -6.80 12.13 -7.53
N THR A 90 -7.01 13.15 -8.37
CA THR A 90 -7.80 13.01 -9.58
C THR A 90 -6.91 12.64 -10.78
N GLY A 91 -7.50 11.97 -11.77
CA GLY A 91 -6.83 11.62 -13.01
C GLY A 91 -5.94 10.40 -12.89
N MET A 92 -5.28 10.09 -14.01
CA MET A 92 -4.39 8.95 -14.14
C MET A 92 -2.96 9.42 -14.28
N LYS A 93 -2.01 8.63 -13.80
CA LYS A 93 -0.58 8.91 -13.93
C LYS A 93 0.13 7.72 -14.54
N SER A 94 1.06 8.00 -15.46
CA SER A 94 1.90 6.98 -16.08
C SER A 94 3.02 6.58 -15.12
N THR A 95 3.33 5.29 -15.07
CA THR A 95 4.39 4.77 -14.22
C THR A 95 4.94 3.47 -14.78
N THR A 96 6.14 3.09 -14.32
CA THR A 96 6.73 1.79 -14.60
C THR A 96 6.39 0.84 -13.48
N ARG A 97 5.91 -0.35 -13.83
CA ARG A 97 5.65 -1.44 -12.89
C ARG A 97 6.39 -2.69 -13.32
N TYR A 98 6.49 -3.64 -12.41
CA TYR A 98 7.17 -4.92 -12.65
C TYR A 98 6.16 -6.06 -12.51
N GLU A 99 6.16 -6.98 -13.48
CA GLU A 99 5.25 -8.12 -13.50
C GLU A 99 5.44 -9.04 -12.30
N LYS A 100 6.68 -9.16 -11.82
CA LYS A 100 7.02 -10.06 -10.72
C LYS A 100 7.90 -9.34 -9.70
N ILE A 101 7.49 -9.42 -8.44
CA ILE A 101 8.25 -8.84 -7.33
C ILE A 101 8.37 -9.82 -6.18
N GLU A 102 9.44 -9.68 -5.40
CA GLU A 102 9.59 -10.33 -4.11
C GLU A 102 9.55 -9.26 -3.04
N VAL A 103 8.74 -9.47 -2.01
CA VAL A 103 8.55 -8.50 -0.92
C VAL A 103 8.84 -9.16 0.42
N ARG A 104 9.67 -8.50 1.22
CA ARG A 104 9.84 -8.84 2.63
C ARG A 104 9.01 -7.88 3.47
N TYR A 105 8.21 -8.41 4.38
CA TYR A 105 7.32 -7.60 5.21
C TYR A 105 6.99 -8.33 6.51
N GLN A 106 6.43 -7.58 7.47
CA GLN A 106 5.86 -8.16 8.67
C GLN A 106 4.33 -8.22 8.55
N ASP A 107 3.72 -9.27 9.09
CA ASP A 107 2.26 -9.33 9.18
C ASP A 107 1.76 -8.58 10.43
N ALA A 108 0.45 -8.57 10.64
CA ALA A 108 -0.18 -7.88 11.77
C ALA A 108 0.26 -8.42 13.14
N MET A 109 0.79 -9.64 13.18
CA MET A 109 1.29 -10.28 14.40
C MET A 109 2.78 -10.05 14.60
N GLY A 110 3.45 -9.36 13.67
CA GLY A 110 4.88 -9.10 13.74
C GLY A 110 5.77 -10.18 13.14
N LYS A 111 5.19 -11.20 12.53
CA LYS A 111 5.96 -12.26 11.89
C LYS A 111 6.47 -11.80 10.54
N THR A 112 7.75 -12.04 10.27
CA THR A 112 8.36 -11.68 8.98
C THR A 112 8.06 -12.73 7.91
N HIS A 113 7.68 -12.24 6.73
CA HIS A 113 7.41 -13.05 5.55
C HIS A 113 8.22 -12.53 4.37
N THR A 114 8.56 -13.44 3.47
CA THR A 114 9.08 -13.10 2.14
C THR A 114 8.18 -13.80 1.13
N GLY A 115 7.49 -13.01 0.31
CA GLY A 115 6.54 -13.55 -0.66
C GLY A 115 6.82 -13.06 -2.07
N THR A 116 6.46 -13.88 -3.04
CA THR A 116 6.54 -13.53 -4.46
C THR A 116 5.14 -13.21 -4.95
N PHE A 117 4.98 -12.07 -5.64
CA PHE A 117 3.71 -11.60 -6.18
C PHE A 117 3.86 -11.30 -7.65
N THR A 118 2.80 -11.53 -8.41
CA THR A 118 2.80 -11.33 -9.87
C THR A 118 1.53 -10.60 -10.30
N GLU A 119 1.54 -10.09 -11.55
CA GLU A 119 0.37 -9.54 -12.21
C GLU A 119 -0.26 -8.39 -11.42
N PHE A 120 -1.60 -8.37 -11.30
CA PHE A 120 -2.31 -7.24 -10.70
C PHE A 120 -1.98 -7.06 -9.22
N THR A 121 -1.85 -8.16 -8.45
CA THR A 121 -1.48 -8.05 -7.03
C THR A 121 -0.12 -7.39 -6.88
N ALA A 122 0.85 -7.76 -7.72
CA ALA A 122 2.18 -7.11 -7.71
C ALA A 122 2.06 -5.62 -8.06
N GLN A 123 1.21 -5.27 -9.02
CA GLN A 123 0.99 -3.88 -9.41
C GLN A 123 0.45 -3.05 -8.24
N VAL A 124 -0.56 -3.56 -7.54
CA VAL A 124 -1.17 -2.87 -6.39
C VAL A 124 -0.15 -2.68 -5.27
N ILE A 125 0.63 -3.72 -4.94
CA ILE A 125 1.65 -3.64 -3.90
C ILE A 125 2.67 -2.54 -4.23
N GLN A 126 3.14 -2.49 -5.47
CA GLN A 126 4.10 -1.47 -5.90
C GLN A 126 3.52 -0.06 -5.78
N HIS A 127 2.27 0.11 -6.17
CA HIS A 127 1.57 1.40 -6.07
C HIS A 127 1.52 1.86 -4.60
N GLU A 128 1.13 0.98 -3.69
CA GLU A 128 1.03 1.35 -2.28
C GLU A 128 2.40 1.58 -1.63
N ILE A 129 3.43 0.83 -2.02
CA ILE A 129 4.79 1.08 -1.54
C ILE A 129 5.30 2.44 -2.02
N ASP A 130 4.96 2.84 -3.26
CA ASP A 130 5.31 4.18 -3.75
C ASP A 130 4.72 5.26 -2.84
N HIS A 131 3.48 5.10 -2.38
CA HIS A 131 2.89 6.05 -1.44
C HIS A 131 3.71 6.15 -0.15
N LEU A 132 4.27 5.05 0.34
CA LEU A 132 5.13 5.07 1.53
C LEU A 132 6.42 5.83 1.30
N GLN A 133 6.86 5.98 0.06
CA GLN A 133 8.04 6.78 -0.30
C GLN A 133 7.69 8.24 -0.58
N GLY A 134 6.41 8.60 -0.47
CA GLY A 134 5.94 9.95 -0.76
C GLY A 134 5.74 10.23 -2.24
N ILE A 135 5.65 9.19 -3.06
CA ILE A 135 5.42 9.31 -4.50
C ILE A 135 3.92 9.41 -4.74
N LEU A 136 3.50 10.51 -5.39
CA LEU A 136 2.09 10.78 -5.70
C LEU A 136 1.72 10.14 -7.03
N ILE A 137 1.30 8.86 -6.95
CA ILE A 137 0.96 8.10 -8.14
C ILE A 137 -0.49 7.67 -8.11
#